data_975a7b983ad2b41195a448827700f9e5
#
_entry.id   975a7b983ad2b41195a448827700f9e5
#
_cell.length_a   1.000
_cell.length_b   1.000
_cell.length_c   1.000
_cell.angle_alpha   90.00
_cell.angle_beta   90.00
_cell.angle_gamma   90.00
#
_symmetry.space_group_name_H-M   'P 1'
#
loop_
_entity.id
_entity.type
_entity.pdbx_description
1 polymer ?
#
loop_
_entity_poly.entity_id
_entity_poly.type
_entity_poly.pdbx_seq_one_letter_code
_entity_poly.pdbx_strand_id
1 'polypeptide(L)'
;MLARYQNGCLQTIIRKDGVERWQFRWLHKGADGISRERKKTIGPVRDYPENSKKLQDLLAGLRLNINTDGPTELTSITMTEAVEHYKIHELADCGQDGKAYSTRNRKTLVLNRWVLPHWGKLELRAIKTVAVEQWLKSLVTSKFGRRKLLAGGTREKIRDAMGSVFNHAIRWEFTDRNPIAGAGKGSGVRVSAKRERTPDILEVEEMHLLLGVLGIREKAMVFLDMPSGLRRGELAGLKWEDFDFKNLHVSVTRSLVDQHVGPVKTEASRKLMPIDEYIAHDLLSWYEVTPYKKPSDYVWATNANRAGAKRGKQPVWLSAVMRDYIQPSARKLGINKKMSWHTFRHTFSTLLKGNGEDVKVVQELLRHSTAKMTLDTYTQALSPQKRAAQSKVVGMIRSKPSCTVVVPRVSGEIPVTH
;
A
#
# COMPACT_ATOMS: atom_id res chain seq x y z
N MET A 1 -37.17 22.31 -12.37
CA MET A 1 -37.43 23.18 -13.53
C MET A 1 -36.23 23.02 -14.47
N LEU A 2 -36.46 22.54 -15.70
CA LEU A 2 -35.38 22.45 -16.69
C LEU A 2 -34.92 23.87 -17.04
N ALA A 3 -33.61 24.12 -16.98
CA ALA A 3 -33.02 25.40 -17.33
C ALA A 3 -33.34 25.70 -18.81
N ARG A 4 -33.92 26.89 -19.10
CA ARG A 4 -34.21 27.30 -20.48
C ARG A 4 -32.91 27.43 -21.25
N TYR A 5 -32.80 26.76 -22.40
CA TYR A 5 -31.67 26.90 -23.31
C TYR A 5 -31.44 28.38 -23.70
N GLN A 6 -30.21 28.88 -23.53
CA GLN A 6 -29.84 30.24 -23.86
C GLN A 6 -29.03 30.27 -25.17
N ASN A 7 -29.47 31.05 -26.15
CA ASN A 7 -28.73 31.25 -27.41
C ASN A 7 -27.60 32.26 -27.29
N GLY A 8 -27.61 33.09 -26.24
CA GLY A 8 -26.76 34.26 -26.15
C GLY A 8 -27.03 35.29 -27.26
N CYS A 9 -26.42 36.46 -27.18
CA CYS A 9 -26.54 37.50 -28.19
C CYS A 9 -25.15 37.86 -28.71
N LEU A 10 -24.98 37.90 -30.05
CA LEU A 10 -23.77 38.38 -30.72
C LEU A 10 -23.99 39.83 -31.16
N GLN A 11 -23.06 40.71 -30.82
CA GLN A 11 -23.08 42.12 -31.26
C GLN A 11 -21.67 42.56 -31.62
N THR A 12 -21.57 43.63 -32.40
CA THR A 12 -20.32 44.31 -32.68
C THR A 12 -20.08 45.45 -31.67
N ILE A 13 -18.83 45.63 -31.30
CA ILE A 13 -18.37 46.72 -30.46
C ILE A 13 -17.15 47.39 -31.09
N ILE A 14 -17.07 48.71 -31.04
CA ILE A 14 -15.88 49.45 -31.44
C ILE A 14 -15.11 49.83 -30.17
N ARG A 15 -13.84 49.49 -30.12
CA ARG A 15 -12.96 49.88 -29.00
C ARG A 15 -12.21 51.17 -29.31
N LYS A 16 -11.51 51.73 -28.32
CA LYS A 16 -10.74 53.00 -28.45
C LYS A 16 -9.69 52.99 -29.57
N ASP A 17 -9.30 51.82 -30.03
CA ASP A 17 -8.39 51.62 -31.18
C ASP A 17 -9.09 51.64 -32.54
N GLY A 18 -10.37 51.96 -32.58
CA GLY A 18 -11.18 52.06 -33.81
C GLY A 18 -11.49 50.69 -34.45
N VAL A 19 -11.07 49.59 -33.87
CA VAL A 19 -11.29 48.24 -34.44
C VAL A 19 -12.62 47.68 -33.99
N GLU A 20 -13.45 47.31 -34.96
CA GLU A 20 -14.72 46.64 -34.72
C GLU A 20 -14.49 45.16 -34.38
N ARG A 21 -15.08 44.70 -33.26
CA ARG A 21 -14.92 43.35 -32.73
C ARG A 21 -16.25 42.71 -32.39
N TRP A 22 -16.34 41.38 -32.57
CA TRP A 22 -17.44 40.61 -32.10
C TRP A 22 -17.41 40.49 -30.56
N GLN A 23 -18.56 40.69 -29.93
CA GLN A 23 -18.79 40.44 -28.50
C GLN A 23 -20.02 39.57 -28.32
N PHE A 24 -19.84 38.42 -27.62
CA PHE A 24 -20.91 37.50 -27.26
C PHE A 24 -21.36 37.80 -25.84
N ARG A 25 -22.67 37.89 -25.62
CA ARG A 25 -23.31 38.25 -24.33
C ARG A 25 -24.31 37.16 -23.93
N TRP A 26 -24.35 36.81 -22.65
CA TRP A 26 -25.31 35.89 -22.09
C TRP A 26 -25.64 36.23 -20.63
N LEU A 27 -26.74 35.67 -20.09
CA LEU A 27 -27.10 35.81 -18.70
C LEU A 27 -26.51 34.64 -17.91
N HIS A 28 -25.79 34.90 -16.86
CA HIS A 28 -25.28 33.90 -15.94
C HIS A 28 -25.98 34.06 -14.59
N LYS A 29 -26.59 32.97 -14.07
CA LYS A 29 -27.22 32.92 -12.76
C LYS A 29 -26.17 32.58 -11.71
N GLY A 30 -25.83 33.51 -10.83
CA GLY A 30 -24.87 33.27 -9.75
C GLY A 30 -25.42 32.30 -8.69
N ALA A 31 -24.55 31.83 -7.79
CA ALA A 31 -24.94 31.01 -6.63
C ALA A 31 -25.95 31.72 -5.70
N ASP A 32 -25.99 33.04 -5.74
CA ASP A 32 -26.95 33.91 -5.05
C ASP A 32 -28.34 33.96 -5.74
N GLY A 33 -28.53 33.21 -6.81
CA GLY A 33 -29.77 33.18 -7.60
C GLY A 33 -29.97 34.40 -8.51
N ILE A 34 -29.08 35.40 -8.49
CA ILE A 34 -29.21 36.64 -9.27
C ILE A 34 -28.57 36.45 -10.66
N SER A 35 -29.35 36.77 -11.70
CA SER A 35 -28.86 36.73 -13.07
C SER A 35 -28.05 37.99 -13.42
N ARG A 36 -26.79 37.82 -13.81
CA ARG A 36 -25.89 38.87 -14.24
C ARG A 36 -25.47 38.69 -15.70
N GLU A 37 -25.40 39.79 -16.43
CA GLU A 37 -24.91 39.75 -17.81
C GLU A 37 -23.39 39.47 -17.84
N ARG A 38 -22.98 38.47 -18.62
CA ARG A 38 -21.58 38.19 -18.95
C ARG A 38 -21.28 38.48 -20.39
N LYS A 39 -20.07 38.97 -20.67
CA LYS A 39 -19.62 39.38 -22.00
C LYS A 39 -18.28 38.76 -22.33
N LYS A 40 -18.11 38.23 -23.55
CA LYS A 40 -16.84 37.70 -24.06
C LYS A 40 -16.55 38.34 -25.44
N THR A 41 -15.43 39.03 -25.55
CA THR A 41 -14.94 39.54 -26.85
C THR A 41 -14.30 38.38 -27.60
N ILE A 42 -14.73 38.17 -28.86
CA ILE A 42 -14.24 37.08 -29.71
C ILE A 42 -12.99 37.52 -30.50
N GLY A 43 -13.06 38.63 -31.19
CA GLY A 43 -11.97 39.14 -32.01
C GLY A 43 -12.46 40.14 -33.04
N PRO A 44 -11.54 40.71 -33.89
CA PRO A 44 -11.91 41.64 -34.96
C PRO A 44 -12.89 41.01 -35.92
N VAL A 45 -13.88 41.81 -36.38
CA VAL A 45 -14.91 41.36 -37.36
C VAL A 45 -14.25 40.85 -38.64
N ARG A 46 -13.18 41.48 -39.09
CA ARG A 46 -12.42 41.08 -40.28
C ARG A 46 -11.86 39.66 -40.21
N ASP A 47 -11.51 39.17 -38.99
CA ASP A 47 -10.90 37.83 -38.76
C ASP A 47 -11.99 36.74 -38.63
N TYR A 48 -13.22 37.15 -38.43
CA TYR A 48 -14.41 36.33 -38.24
C TYR A 48 -15.60 36.95 -39.00
N PRO A 49 -15.63 36.85 -40.35
CA PRO A 49 -16.76 37.41 -41.16
C PRO A 49 -18.09 36.83 -40.67
N GLU A 50 -19.13 37.64 -40.75
CA GLU A 50 -20.48 37.29 -40.43
C GLU A 50 -20.89 36.05 -41.20
N ASN A 51 -21.37 35.02 -40.83
CA ASN A 51 -21.66 33.77 -41.51
C ASN A 51 -20.45 32.87 -41.85
N SER A 52 -19.24 33.20 -41.43
CA SER A 52 -18.12 32.28 -41.61
C SER A 52 -18.28 31.04 -40.76
N LYS A 53 -17.88 29.86 -41.29
CA LYS A 53 -17.89 28.62 -40.57
C LYS A 53 -17.08 28.73 -39.25
N LYS A 54 -15.96 29.46 -39.29
CA LYS A 54 -15.10 29.70 -38.12
C LYS A 54 -15.83 30.46 -37.01
N LEU A 55 -16.67 31.45 -37.34
CA LEU A 55 -17.49 32.19 -36.36
C LEU A 55 -18.61 31.27 -35.83
N GLN A 56 -19.27 30.48 -36.70
CA GLN A 56 -20.35 29.57 -36.32
C GLN A 56 -19.87 28.46 -35.38
N ASP A 57 -18.73 27.82 -35.68
CA ASP A 57 -18.14 26.77 -34.83
C ASP A 57 -17.79 27.33 -33.44
N LEU A 58 -17.26 28.55 -33.40
CA LEU A 58 -16.91 29.22 -32.14
C LEU A 58 -18.15 29.61 -31.33
N LEU A 59 -19.22 30.10 -32.00
CA LEU A 59 -20.50 30.39 -31.35
C LEU A 59 -21.20 29.11 -30.86
N ALA A 60 -21.13 28.03 -31.61
CA ALA A 60 -21.67 26.72 -31.19
C ALA A 60 -20.96 26.25 -29.93
N GLY A 61 -19.64 26.34 -29.86
CA GLY A 61 -18.86 26.02 -28.65
C GLY A 61 -19.22 26.92 -27.45
N LEU A 62 -19.41 28.21 -27.66
CA LEU A 62 -19.84 29.15 -26.61
C LEU A 62 -21.26 28.84 -26.12
N ARG A 63 -22.19 28.54 -27.04
CA ARG A 63 -23.58 28.13 -26.69
C ARG A 63 -23.62 26.82 -25.93
N LEU A 64 -22.80 25.86 -26.32
CA LEU A 64 -22.66 24.62 -25.59
C LEU A 64 -22.19 24.89 -24.14
N ASN A 65 -21.15 25.73 -23.97
CA ASN A 65 -20.59 26.06 -22.66
C ASN A 65 -21.53 26.83 -21.72
N ILE A 66 -22.47 27.63 -22.25
CA ILE A 66 -23.42 28.38 -21.41
C ILE A 66 -24.69 27.59 -21.07
N ASN A 67 -24.96 26.50 -21.79
CA ASN A 67 -26.15 25.66 -21.62
C ASN A 67 -25.87 24.30 -20.98
N THR A 68 -24.68 23.78 -21.10
CA THR A 68 -24.13 22.87 -20.11
C THR A 68 -23.87 23.72 -18.89
N ASP A 69 -24.40 23.40 -17.73
CA ASP A 69 -24.04 24.09 -16.48
C ASP A 69 -22.54 24.30 -16.53
N GLY A 70 -22.15 25.51 -16.96
CA GLY A 70 -20.78 25.81 -17.33
C GLY A 70 -19.91 25.48 -16.14
N PRO A 71 -18.65 25.06 -16.34
CA PRO A 71 -17.81 24.69 -15.22
C PRO A 71 -17.95 25.82 -14.22
N THR A 72 -18.59 25.53 -13.10
CA THR A 72 -18.49 26.34 -11.89
C THR A 72 -17.06 26.80 -11.89
N GLU A 73 -16.74 28.12 -11.81
CA GLU A 73 -15.34 28.53 -11.78
C GLU A 73 -14.72 27.69 -10.70
N LEU A 74 -14.09 26.56 -11.14
CA LEU A 74 -13.55 25.59 -10.23
C LEU A 74 -12.56 26.40 -9.43
N THR A 75 -12.88 26.64 -8.18
CA THR A 75 -12.08 27.46 -7.26
C THR A 75 -10.65 26.96 -7.39
N SER A 76 -9.78 27.86 -7.84
CA SER A 76 -8.36 27.50 -8.01
C SER A 76 -7.81 27.16 -6.64
N ILE A 77 -7.74 25.84 -6.35
CA ILE A 77 -7.30 25.34 -5.07
C ILE A 77 -5.87 24.81 -5.18
N THR A 78 -5.05 25.16 -4.23
CA THR A 78 -3.66 24.67 -4.15
C THR A 78 -3.63 23.22 -3.66
N MET A 79 -2.51 22.53 -3.90
CA MET A 79 -2.29 21.18 -3.36
C MET A 79 -2.33 21.18 -1.82
N THR A 80 -1.89 22.25 -1.15
CA THR A 80 -1.96 22.34 0.32
C THR A 80 -3.41 22.36 0.80
N GLU A 81 -4.24 23.21 0.23
CA GLU A 81 -5.66 23.31 0.59
C GLU A 81 -6.39 22.00 0.30
N ALA A 82 -6.13 21.37 -0.85
CA ALA A 82 -6.71 20.08 -1.20
C ALA A 82 -6.27 18.97 -0.24
N VAL A 83 -5.02 18.95 0.20
CA VAL A 83 -4.51 17.96 1.17
C VAL A 83 -5.13 18.18 2.54
N GLU A 84 -5.26 19.41 3.01
CA GLU A 84 -5.90 19.68 4.30
C GLU A 84 -7.38 19.30 4.26
N HIS A 85 -8.09 19.64 3.19
CA HIS A 85 -9.48 19.23 3.00
C HIS A 85 -9.61 17.69 2.94
N TYR A 86 -8.69 17.00 2.25
CA TYR A 86 -8.64 15.56 2.21
C TYR A 86 -8.40 14.94 3.60
N LYS A 87 -7.52 15.54 4.42
CA LYS A 87 -7.26 15.07 5.79
C LYS A 87 -8.50 15.18 6.66
N ILE A 88 -9.22 16.30 6.57
CA ILE A 88 -10.42 16.55 7.38
C ILE A 88 -11.55 15.58 6.99
N HIS A 89 -11.80 15.38 5.71
CA HIS A 89 -12.97 14.64 5.25
C HIS A 89 -12.73 13.14 4.99
N GLU A 90 -11.47 12.74 4.73
CA GLU A 90 -11.16 11.35 4.36
C GLU A 90 -10.24 10.64 5.34
N LEU A 91 -9.43 11.39 6.11
CA LEU A 91 -8.47 10.81 7.05
C LEU A 91 -8.82 11.11 8.51
N ALA A 92 -9.92 11.80 8.79
CA ALA A 92 -10.44 11.95 10.14
C ALA A 92 -10.81 10.59 10.74
N ASP A 93 -10.89 10.52 12.04
CA ASP A 93 -11.38 9.33 12.76
C ASP A 93 -12.91 9.30 12.72
N CYS A 94 -13.46 8.53 11.80
CA CYS A 94 -14.90 8.35 11.63
C CYS A 94 -15.38 7.00 12.20
N GLY A 95 -14.67 6.42 13.17
CA GLY A 95 -15.03 5.13 13.78
C GLY A 95 -15.01 3.98 12.78
N GLN A 96 -16.10 3.21 12.71
CA GLN A 96 -16.16 2.00 11.85
C GLN A 96 -16.19 2.31 10.35
N ASP A 97 -16.72 3.45 9.95
CA ASP A 97 -16.81 3.86 8.54
C ASP A 97 -15.54 4.54 8.03
N GLY A 98 -14.59 4.81 8.92
CA GLY A 98 -13.34 5.48 8.61
C GLY A 98 -12.24 4.58 8.09
N LYS A 99 -11.22 5.19 7.48
CA LYS A 99 -10.00 4.47 7.11
C LYS A 99 -9.23 4.03 8.36
N ALA A 100 -8.69 2.81 8.35
CA ALA A 100 -7.86 2.29 9.44
C ALA A 100 -6.74 3.26 9.84
N TYR A 101 -6.44 3.37 11.13
CA TYR A 101 -5.39 4.24 11.69
C TYR A 101 -4.07 4.16 10.91
N SER A 102 -3.60 2.95 10.59
CA SER A 102 -2.36 2.75 9.83
C SER A 102 -2.39 3.38 8.43
N THR A 103 -3.56 3.39 7.78
CA THR A 103 -3.74 4.00 6.46
C THR A 103 -3.76 5.52 6.58
N ARG A 104 -4.50 6.05 7.57
CA ARG A 104 -4.59 7.48 7.87
C ARG A 104 -3.21 8.05 8.16
N ASN A 105 -2.51 7.48 9.14
CA ASN A 105 -1.18 7.92 9.57
C ASN A 105 -0.16 7.85 8.41
N ARG A 106 -0.12 6.74 7.66
CA ARG A 106 0.79 6.60 6.54
C ARG A 106 0.54 7.62 5.44
N LYS A 107 -0.72 7.84 5.05
CA LYS A 107 -1.06 8.83 4.01
C LYS A 107 -0.68 10.22 4.46
N THR A 108 -1.00 10.60 5.70
CA THR A 108 -0.64 11.90 6.28
C THR A 108 0.88 12.10 6.27
N LEU A 109 1.65 11.12 6.74
CA LEU A 109 3.12 11.19 6.74
C LEU A 109 3.69 11.34 5.32
N VAL A 110 3.18 10.59 4.36
CA VAL A 110 3.64 10.65 2.96
C VAL A 110 3.33 12.01 2.35
N LEU A 111 2.11 12.52 2.53
CA LEU A 111 1.69 13.82 2.01
C LEU A 111 2.52 14.95 2.62
N ASN A 112 2.70 14.97 3.94
CA ASN A 112 3.46 16.00 4.62
C ASN A 112 4.96 15.97 4.28
N ARG A 113 5.54 14.77 4.19
CA ARG A 113 6.98 14.63 3.99
C ARG A 113 7.43 14.84 2.55
N TRP A 114 6.62 14.42 1.58
CA TRP A 114 7.03 14.36 0.18
C TRP A 114 6.23 15.30 -0.72
N VAL A 115 4.90 15.31 -0.58
CA VAL A 115 4.02 16.01 -1.53
C VAL A 115 3.97 17.50 -1.23
N LEU A 116 3.64 17.89 0.00
CA LEU A 116 3.48 19.30 0.36
C LEU A 116 4.74 20.14 0.18
N PRO A 117 5.97 19.68 0.54
CA PRO A 117 7.16 20.48 0.35
C PRO A 117 7.45 20.83 -1.11
N HIS A 118 7.02 20.01 -2.06
CA HIS A 118 7.30 20.22 -3.50
C HIS A 118 6.11 20.79 -4.25
N TRP A 119 4.90 20.29 -4.00
CA TRP A 119 3.71 20.61 -4.77
C TRP A 119 2.74 21.55 -4.04
N GLY A 120 2.92 21.79 -2.74
CA GLY A 120 1.93 22.44 -1.87
C GLY A 120 1.44 23.78 -2.37
N LYS A 121 2.33 24.61 -2.90
CA LYS A 121 2.02 25.96 -3.37
C LYS A 121 1.40 26.02 -4.78
N LEU A 122 1.40 24.91 -5.51
CA LEU A 122 0.89 24.85 -6.88
C LEU A 122 -0.61 24.55 -6.88
N GLU A 123 -1.31 25.17 -7.79
CA GLU A 123 -2.70 24.84 -8.08
C GLU A 123 -2.82 23.44 -8.66
N LEU A 124 -3.88 22.71 -8.30
CA LEU A 124 -4.10 21.34 -8.76
C LEU A 124 -4.08 21.24 -10.28
N ARG A 125 -4.61 22.23 -10.97
CA ARG A 125 -4.67 22.28 -12.45
C ARG A 125 -3.31 22.46 -13.11
N ALA A 126 -2.35 23.08 -12.43
CA ALA A 126 -1.00 23.28 -12.92
C ALA A 126 -0.15 22.00 -12.86
N ILE A 127 -0.56 21.01 -12.05
CA ILE A 127 0.19 19.77 -11.85
C ILE A 127 -0.05 18.82 -13.03
N LYS A 128 1.04 18.51 -13.75
CA LYS A 128 1.02 17.67 -14.96
C LYS A 128 1.61 16.29 -14.69
N THR A 129 1.07 15.26 -15.35
CA THR A 129 1.47 13.85 -15.23
C THR A 129 2.99 13.66 -15.37
N VAL A 130 3.59 14.20 -16.43
CA VAL A 130 5.03 14.03 -16.70
C VAL A 130 5.89 14.68 -15.63
N ALA A 131 5.49 15.86 -15.14
CA ALA A 131 6.22 16.56 -14.07
C ALA A 131 6.23 15.74 -12.77
N VAL A 132 5.10 15.13 -12.40
CA VAL A 132 5.01 14.24 -11.24
C VAL A 132 5.86 12.98 -11.43
N GLU A 133 5.85 12.41 -12.64
CA GLU A 133 6.64 11.21 -12.94
C GLU A 133 8.16 11.49 -12.83
N GLN A 134 8.63 12.60 -13.39
CA GLN A 134 10.03 13.04 -13.30
C GLN A 134 10.43 13.32 -11.86
N TRP A 135 9.59 14.05 -11.11
CA TRP A 135 9.83 14.30 -9.69
C TRP A 135 9.92 13.00 -8.87
N LEU A 136 9.01 12.04 -9.05
CA LEU A 136 9.06 10.76 -8.35
C LEU A 136 10.34 9.98 -8.66
N LYS A 137 10.83 10.04 -9.91
CA LYS A 137 12.08 9.41 -10.32
C LYS A 137 13.32 10.07 -9.71
N SER A 138 13.27 11.38 -9.43
CA SER A 138 14.37 12.14 -8.84
C SER A 138 14.45 12.03 -7.32
N LEU A 139 13.42 11.48 -6.65
CA LEU A 139 13.38 11.42 -5.20
C LEU A 139 14.51 10.58 -4.62
N VAL A 140 15.25 11.19 -3.69
CA VAL A 140 16.36 10.57 -2.98
C VAL A 140 16.10 10.54 -1.48
N THR A 141 16.66 9.54 -0.81
CA THR A 141 16.72 9.48 0.65
C THR A 141 18.19 9.57 1.07
N SER A 142 18.46 10.25 2.17
CA SER A 142 19.79 10.26 2.79
C SER A 142 19.75 9.38 4.03
N LYS A 143 20.68 8.45 4.13
CA LYS A 143 20.90 7.64 5.32
C LYS A 143 22.40 7.51 5.55
N PHE A 144 22.86 7.89 6.75
CA PHE A 144 24.29 7.90 7.11
C PHE A 144 25.16 8.66 6.08
N GLY A 145 24.70 9.84 5.64
CA GLY A 145 25.44 10.69 4.69
C GLY A 145 25.38 10.21 3.22
N ARG A 146 24.89 9.01 2.94
CA ARG A 146 24.79 8.47 1.58
C ARG A 146 23.42 8.78 0.97
N ARG A 147 23.43 9.46 -0.18
CA ARG A 147 22.23 9.70 -0.99
C ARG A 147 21.93 8.46 -1.83
N LYS A 148 20.70 7.96 -1.75
CA LYS A 148 20.21 6.83 -2.56
C LYS A 148 18.85 7.17 -3.14
N LEU A 149 18.59 6.74 -4.36
CA LEU A 149 17.25 6.84 -4.96
C LEU A 149 16.22 6.14 -4.08
N LEU A 150 15.05 6.76 -3.99
CA LEU A 150 13.94 6.20 -3.22
C LEU A 150 13.47 4.89 -3.86
N ALA A 151 13.24 3.86 -3.04
CA ALA A 151 12.79 2.56 -3.53
C ALA A 151 11.47 2.66 -4.30
N GLY A 152 11.32 1.86 -5.36
CA GLY A 152 10.14 1.86 -6.25
C GLY A 152 8.83 1.74 -5.50
N GLY A 153 8.72 0.80 -4.54
CA GLY A 153 7.52 0.65 -3.71
C GLY A 153 7.22 1.84 -2.79
N THR A 154 8.21 2.68 -2.44
CA THR A 154 7.97 3.93 -1.70
C THR A 154 7.47 5.01 -2.64
N ARG A 155 8.04 5.12 -3.84
CA ARG A 155 7.57 6.04 -4.89
C ARG A 155 6.13 5.74 -5.28
N GLU A 156 5.75 4.46 -5.39
CA GLU A 156 4.38 4.03 -5.64
C GLU A 156 3.42 4.51 -4.54
N LYS A 157 3.79 4.38 -3.27
CA LYS A 157 2.97 4.87 -2.15
C LYS A 157 2.78 6.38 -2.17
N ILE A 158 3.79 7.14 -2.61
CA ILE A 158 3.68 8.59 -2.77
C ILE A 158 2.72 8.91 -3.92
N ARG A 159 2.87 8.24 -5.07
CA ARG A 159 1.95 8.34 -6.21
C ARG A 159 0.51 8.07 -5.78
N ASP A 160 0.27 6.97 -5.07
CA ASP A 160 -1.07 6.56 -4.65
C ASP A 160 -1.70 7.53 -3.63
N ALA A 161 -0.88 8.10 -2.74
CA ALA A 161 -1.35 9.13 -1.80
C ALA A 161 -1.76 10.40 -2.56
N MET A 162 -0.95 10.85 -3.52
CA MET A 162 -1.27 11.97 -4.41
C MET A 162 -2.54 11.71 -5.23
N GLY A 163 -2.63 10.52 -5.85
CA GLY A 163 -3.80 10.09 -6.61
C GLY A 163 -5.09 10.11 -5.79
N SER A 164 -4.98 9.76 -4.50
CA SER A 164 -6.13 9.81 -3.58
C SER A 164 -6.60 11.25 -3.31
N VAL A 165 -5.68 12.21 -3.23
CA VAL A 165 -6.02 13.65 -3.08
C VAL A 165 -6.71 14.16 -4.33
N PHE A 166 -6.22 13.82 -5.52
CA PHE A 166 -6.86 14.22 -6.77
C PHE A 166 -8.25 13.59 -6.97
N ASN A 167 -8.42 12.31 -6.61
CA ASN A 167 -9.75 11.68 -6.65
C ASN A 167 -10.73 12.35 -5.68
N HIS A 168 -10.25 12.75 -4.51
CA HIS A 168 -11.02 13.53 -3.56
C HIS A 168 -11.39 14.90 -4.15
N ALA A 169 -10.41 15.59 -4.75
CA ALA A 169 -10.61 16.90 -5.37
C ALA A 169 -11.61 16.86 -6.53
N ILE A 170 -11.63 15.76 -7.33
CA ILE A 170 -12.65 15.56 -8.38
C ILE A 170 -14.04 15.40 -7.75
N ARG A 171 -14.16 14.56 -6.70
CA ARG A 171 -15.44 14.34 -6.00
C ARG A 171 -16.02 15.60 -5.38
N TRP A 172 -15.15 16.54 -4.97
CA TRP A 172 -15.53 17.84 -4.42
C TRP A 172 -15.49 18.97 -5.47
N GLU A 173 -15.40 18.63 -6.75
CA GLU A 173 -15.43 19.57 -7.87
C GLU A 173 -14.37 20.66 -7.84
N PHE A 174 -13.23 20.42 -7.15
CA PHE A 174 -12.08 21.31 -7.13
C PHE A 174 -11.23 21.21 -8.41
N THR A 175 -11.31 20.09 -9.11
CA THR A 175 -10.64 19.83 -10.38
C THR A 175 -11.45 18.82 -11.21
N ASP A 176 -11.28 18.85 -12.51
CA ASP A 176 -11.94 17.97 -13.49
C ASP A 176 -11.10 16.73 -13.85
N ARG A 177 -9.83 16.67 -13.43
CA ARG A 177 -8.90 15.60 -13.83
C ARG A 177 -7.99 15.14 -12.70
N ASN A 178 -7.57 13.87 -12.81
CA ASN A 178 -6.52 13.29 -11.99
C ASN A 178 -5.28 13.00 -12.84
N PRO A 179 -4.24 13.84 -12.80
CA PRO A 179 -3.02 13.65 -13.59
C PRO A 179 -2.23 12.39 -13.15
N ILE A 180 -2.51 11.86 -11.97
CA ILE A 180 -1.82 10.68 -11.42
C ILE A 180 -2.38 9.40 -12.05
N ALA A 181 -3.71 9.29 -12.14
CA ALA A 181 -4.37 8.13 -12.75
C ALA A 181 -4.37 8.20 -14.29
N GLY A 182 -4.46 9.42 -14.85
CA GLY A 182 -4.66 9.65 -16.27
C GLY A 182 -6.10 9.33 -16.74
N ALA A 183 -6.43 9.75 -17.94
CA ALA A 183 -7.77 9.56 -18.52
C ALA A 183 -8.00 8.18 -19.16
N GLY A 184 -6.95 7.35 -19.32
CA GLY A 184 -7.04 6.05 -19.96
C GLY A 184 -5.90 5.11 -19.57
N LYS A 185 -5.96 3.86 -20.04
CA LYS A 185 -4.96 2.84 -19.74
C LYS A 185 -3.56 3.30 -20.19
N GLY A 186 -2.64 3.47 -19.23
CA GLY A 186 -1.26 3.87 -19.50
C GLY A 186 -1.00 5.37 -19.59
N SER A 187 -2.02 6.24 -19.43
CA SER A 187 -1.87 7.70 -19.47
C SER A 187 -1.47 8.35 -18.14
N GLY A 188 -1.55 7.61 -17.03
CA GLY A 188 -1.16 8.08 -15.70
C GLY A 188 0.34 8.02 -15.43
N VAL A 189 0.70 8.45 -14.22
CA VAL A 189 2.09 8.45 -13.72
C VAL A 189 2.65 7.03 -13.64
N ARG A 190 3.74 6.78 -14.33
CA ARG A 190 4.41 5.48 -14.39
C ARG A 190 5.49 5.37 -13.32
N VAL A 191 5.30 4.46 -12.38
CA VAL A 191 6.30 4.13 -11.36
C VAL A 191 6.42 2.62 -11.26
N SER A 192 7.63 2.09 -11.41
CA SER A 192 7.87 0.67 -11.19
C SER A 192 7.88 0.36 -9.70
N ALA A 193 6.99 -0.52 -9.28
CA ALA A 193 6.95 -1.11 -7.94
C ALA A 193 7.68 -2.45 -7.85
N LYS A 194 8.40 -2.84 -8.92
CA LYS A 194 9.10 -4.13 -8.97
C LYS A 194 9.99 -4.28 -7.73
N ARG A 195 9.81 -5.39 -7.04
CA ARG A 195 10.61 -5.73 -5.87
C ARG A 195 12.01 -6.12 -6.34
N GLU A 196 13.02 -5.37 -5.92
CA GLU A 196 14.42 -5.60 -6.28
C GLU A 196 15.09 -6.67 -5.41
N ARG A 197 14.51 -6.94 -4.24
CA ARG A 197 15.10 -7.87 -3.26
C ARG A 197 14.10 -8.96 -2.87
N THR A 198 14.59 -10.18 -2.87
CA THR A 198 13.92 -11.34 -2.30
C THR A 198 13.99 -11.28 -0.78
N PRO A 199 12.91 -11.56 -0.04
CA PRO A 199 12.96 -11.65 1.43
C PRO A 199 13.93 -12.75 1.87
N ASP A 200 14.70 -12.47 2.92
CA ASP A 200 15.51 -13.49 3.57
C ASP A 200 14.59 -14.46 4.32
N ILE A 201 14.91 -15.75 4.30
CA ILE A 201 14.29 -16.83 5.07
C ILE A 201 15.34 -17.52 5.93
N LEU A 202 14.92 -18.17 7.01
CA LEU A 202 15.81 -18.93 7.88
C LEU A 202 15.79 -20.40 7.48
N GLU A 203 16.93 -21.06 7.57
CA GLU A 203 17.03 -22.51 7.49
C GLU A 203 16.63 -23.13 8.84
N VAL A 204 16.28 -24.42 8.86
CA VAL A 204 15.83 -25.11 10.07
C VAL A 204 16.91 -25.09 11.16
N GLU A 205 18.16 -25.28 10.77
CA GLU A 205 19.33 -25.24 11.65
C GLU A 205 19.53 -23.85 12.27
N GLU A 206 19.37 -22.79 11.47
CA GLU A 206 19.44 -21.42 11.96
C GLU A 206 18.34 -21.10 12.99
N MET A 207 17.14 -21.67 12.78
CA MET A 207 16.03 -21.52 13.72
C MET A 207 16.33 -22.23 15.04
N HIS A 208 16.82 -23.46 15.01
CA HIS A 208 17.22 -24.21 16.21
C HIS A 208 18.27 -23.47 17.01
N LEU A 209 19.34 -23.00 16.34
CA LEU A 209 20.41 -22.24 16.98
C LEU A 209 19.86 -20.95 17.62
N LEU A 210 19.01 -20.22 16.88
CA LEU A 210 18.43 -18.97 17.37
C LEU A 210 17.55 -19.20 18.61
N LEU A 211 16.64 -20.17 18.57
CA LEU A 211 15.78 -20.50 19.71
C LEU A 211 16.56 -20.97 20.94
N GLY A 212 17.72 -21.61 20.75
CA GLY A 212 18.58 -22.08 21.83
C GLY A 212 19.27 -20.97 22.64
N VAL A 213 19.42 -19.77 22.07
CA VAL A 213 20.13 -18.65 22.74
C VAL A 213 19.22 -17.51 23.18
N LEU A 214 17.93 -17.53 22.78
CA LEU A 214 16.97 -16.50 23.15
C LEU A 214 16.50 -16.69 24.61
N GLY A 215 16.26 -15.56 25.30
CA GLY A 215 15.59 -15.57 26.60
C GLY A 215 14.16 -16.11 26.51
N ILE A 216 13.60 -16.56 27.63
CA ILE A 216 12.30 -17.25 27.70
C ILE A 216 11.18 -16.48 26.98
N ARG A 217 11.11 -15.15 27.14
CA ARG A 217 10.11 -14.30 26.49
C ARG A 217 10.30 -14.25 24.97
N GLU A 218 11.52 -13.96 24.52
CA GLU A 218 11.86 -13.85 23.09
C GLU A 218 11.74 -15.20 22.40
N LYS A 219 12.13 -16.28 23.08
CA LYS A 219 11.96 -17.66 22.60
C LYS A 219 10.47 -17.95 22.38
N ALA A 220 9.62 -17.74 23.39
CA ALA A 220 8.18 -17.97 23.29
C ALA A 220 7.53 -17.09 22.18
N MET A 221 7.95 -15.82 22.02
CA MET A 221 7.49 -14.96 20.93
C MET A 221 7.83 -15.53 19.57
N VAL A 222 9.09 -15.90 19.34
CA VAL A 222 9.58 -16.40 18.05
C VAL A 222 8.98 -17.76 17.75
N PHE A 223 8.90 -18.64 18.76
CA PHE A 223 8.36 -19.97 18.62
C PHE A 223 6.84 -19.99 18.39
N LEU A 224 6.12 -18.98 18.89
CA LEU A 224 4.72 -18.76 18.50
C LEU A 224 4.59 -18.16 17.10
N ASP A 225 5.33 -17.10 16.77
CA ASP A 225 5.18 -16.35 15.49
C ASP A 225 5.57 -17.19 14.28
N MET A 226 6.62 -18.00 14.42
CA MET A 226 7.22 -18.75 13.33
C MET A 226 6.24 -19.79 12.73
N PRO A 227 5.66 -20.75 13.47
CA PRO A 227 4.75 -21.74 12.92
C PRO A 227 3.29 -21.27 12.81
N SER A 228 2.95 -20.13 13.40
CA SER A 228 1.60 -19.56 13.28
C SER A 228 1.46 -18.55 12.15
N GLY A 229 2.58 -18.01 11.70
CA GLY A 229 2.61 -16.96 10.68
C GLY A 229 1.78 -15.74 11.05
N LEU A 230 1.69 -15.37 12.33
CA LEU A 230 1.00 -14.17 12.81
C LEU A 230 1.56 -12.91 12.14
N ARG A 231 0.72 -11.90 11.95
CA ARG A 231 1.23 -10.58 11.58
C ARG A 231 1.78 -9.89 12.82
N ARG A 232 2.84 -9.12 12.68
CA ARG A 232 3.48 -8.37 13.79
C ARG A 232 2.47 -7.68 14.72
N GLY A 233 1.46 -7.02 14.16
CA GLY A 233 0.44 -6.34 14.96
C GLY A 233 -0.51 -7.29 15.68
N GLU A 234 -0.77 -8.44 15.12
CA GLU A 234 -1.57 -9.51 15.73
C GLU A 234 -0.80 -10.14 16.90
N LEU A 235 0.46 -10.52 16.67
CA LEU A 235 1.35 -11.02 17.73
C LEU A 235 1.43 -10.03 18.90
N ALA A 236 1.63 -8.75 18.63
CA ALA A 236 1.68 -7.70 19.66
C ALA A 236 0.36 -7.57 20.43
N GLY A 237 -0.75 -7.85 19.78
CA GLY A 237 -2.10 -7.67 20.33
C GLY A 237 -2.61 -8.81 21.21
N LEU A 238 -1.91 -9.93 21.27
CA LEU A 238 -2.34 -11.11 22.04
C LEU A 238 -2.44 -10.82 23.54
N LYS A 239 -3.52 -11.31 24.12
CA LYS A 239 -3.76 -11.32 25.56
C LYS A 239 -3.92 -12.77 26.04
N TRP A 240 -3.81 -13.00 27.33
CA TRP A 240 -3.97 -14.34 27.89
C TRP A 240 -5.38 -14.90 27.66
N GLU A 241 -6.42 -14.07 27.69
CA GLU A 241 -7.80 -14.44 27.38
C GLU A 241 -8.03 -14.95 25.94
N ASP A 242 -7.09 -14.72 25.03
CA ASP A 242 -7.19 -15.18 23.64
C ASP A 242 -6.83 -16.66 23.47
N PHE A 243 -6.21 -17.29 24.49
CA PHE A 243 -5.72 -18.66 24.42
C PHE A 243 -6.66 -19.64 25.11
N ASP A 244 -7.02 -20.67 24.40
CA ASP A 244 -7.64 -21.87 24.93
C ASP A 244 -6.58 -22.99 24.96
N PHE A 245 -5.86 -23.11 26.07
CA PHE A 245 -4.81 -24.10 26.22
C PHE A 245 -5.35 -25.55 26.34
N LYS A 246 -6.65 -25.73 26.68
CA LYS A 246 -7.27 -27.03 26.74
C LYS A 246 -7.54 -27.60 25.35
N ASN A 247 -8.02 -26.77 24.45
CA ASN A 247 -8.34 -27.17 23.08
C ASN A 247 -7.25 -26.74 22.07
N LEU A 248 -6.13 -26.22 22.56
CA LEU A 248 -4.98 -25.80 21.76
C LEU A 248 -5.33 -24.82 20.61
N HIS A 249 -6.06 -23.77 20.95
CA HIS A 249 -6.45 -22.72 20.00
C HIS A 249 -6.09 -21.33 20.52
N VAL A 250 -5.87 -20.40 19.57
CA VAL A 250 -5.77 -18.97 19.87
C VAL A 250 -6.73 -18.18 18.99
N SER A 251 -7.43 -17.23 19.60
CA SER A 251 -8.36 -16.31 18.95
C SER A 251 -7.69 -14.96 18.69
N VAL A 252 -7.46 -14.62 17.43
CA VAL A 252 -6.81 -13.34 17.05
C VAL A 252 -7.87 -12.29 16.78
N THR A 253 -8.23 -11.50 17.78
CA THR A 253 -9.33 -10.55 17.73
C THR A 253 -8.90 -9.12 17.42
N ARG A 254 -7.63 -8.78 17.68
CA ARG A 254 -7.10 -7.42 17.59
C ARG A 254 -5.73 -7.37 16.93
N SER A 255 -5.38 -6.19 16.45
CA SER A 255 -4.04 -5.91 15.89
C SER A 255 -3.56 -4.54 16.36
N LEU A 256 -2.28 -4.41 16.66
CA LEU A 256 -1.67 -3.16 17.08
C LEU A 256 -0.82 -2.54 15.96
N VAL A 257 -0.99 -1.24 15.81
CA VAL A 257 -0.13 -0.39 14.96
C VAL A 257 0.25 0.83 15.77
N ASP A 258 1.56 1.01 16.02
CA ASP A 258 2.09 2.13 16.80
C ASP A 258 1.35 2.34 18.15
N GLN A 259 1.14 1.24 18.89
CA GLN A 259 0.39 1.16 20.16
C GLN A 259 -1.11 1.49 20.06
N HIS A 260 -1.65 1.69 18.86
CA HIS A 260 -3.09 1.80 18.65
C HIS A 260 -3.69 0.43 18.41
N VAL A 261 -4.66 0.08 19.24
CA VAL A 261 -5.45 -1.16 19.10
C VAL A 261 -6.51 -0.94 18.04
N GLY A 262 -6.55 -1.82 17.06
CA GLY A 262 -7.57 -1.84 16.04
C GLY A 262 -8.07 -3.25 15.77
N PRO A 263 -9.13 -3.42 15.00
CA PRO A 263 -9.59 -4.72 14.57
C PRO A 263 -8.54 -5.38 13.65
N VAL A 264 -8.59 -6.69 13.53
CA VAL A 264 -7.79 -7.41 12.55
C VAL A 264 -8.16 -6.99 11.13
N LYS A 265 -7.19 -7.02 10.23
CA LYS A 265 -7.31 -6.44 8.89
C LYS A 265 -8.35 -7.11 7.99
N THR A 266 -8.62 -8.40 8.19
CA THR A 266 -9.52 -9.18 7.33
C THR A 266 -10.33 -10.16 8.18
N GLU A 267 -11.50 -10.59 7.71
CA GLU A 267 -12.29 -11.64 8.36
C GLU A 267 -11.51 -12.95 8.47
N ALA A 268 -10.73 -13.29 7.46
CA ALA A 268 -9.85 -14.46 7.50
C ALA A 268 -8.88 -14.41 8.70
N SER A 269 -8.54 -13.23 9.19
CA SER A 269 -7.68 -13.06 10.37
C SER A 269 -8.40 -13.29 11.70
N ARG A 270 -9.74 -13.36 11.72
CA ARG A 270 -10.56 -13.64 12.92
C ARG A 270 -10.76 -15.11 13.19
N LYS A 271 -10.36 -16.00 12.26
CA LYS A 271 -10.51 -17.45 12.44
C LYS A 271 -9.65 -17.93 13.61
N LEU A 272 -10.19 -18.89 14.36
CA LEU A 272 -9.44 -19.63 15.36
C LEU A 272 -8.20 -20.24 14.71
N MET A 273 -7.09 -20.14 15.37
CA MET A 273 -5.81 -20.67 14.92
C MET A 273 -5.38 -21.81 15.86
N PRO A 274 -5.11 -23.00 15.35
CA PRO A 274 -4.56 -24.07 16.16
C PRO A 274 -3.14 -23.73 16.60
N ILE A 275 -2.76 -24.14 17.80
CA ILE A 275 -1.40 -24.09 18.32
C ILE A 275 -0.94 -25.51 18.69
N ASP A 276 0.32 -25.78 18.42
CA ASP A 276 0.94 -27.02 18.79
C ASP A 276 1.20 -27.10 20.31
N GLU A 277 1.23 -28.31 20.88
CA GLU A 277 1.46 -28.53 22.31
C GLU A 277 2.80 -27.95 22.80
N TYR A 278 3.85 -28.01 21.98
CA TYR A 278 5.15 -27.44 22.31
C TYR A 278 5.09 -25.91 22.39
N ILE A 279 4.29 -25.28 21.52
CA ILE A 279 4.05 -23.82 21.57
C ILE A 279 3.32 -23.47 22.87
N ALA A 280 2.27 -24.25 23.21
CA ALA A 280 1.51 -24.05 24.44
C ALA A 280 2.41 -24.18 25.67
N HIS A 281 3.30 -25.17 25.69
CA HIS A 281 4.27 -25.37 26.76
C HIS A 281 5.22 -24.19 26.94
N ASP A 282 5.81 -23.66 25.86
CA ASP A 282 6.71 -22.50 25.94
C ASP A 282 5.96 -21.21 26.35
N LEU A 283 4.70 -21.08 25.95
CA LEU A 283 3.85 -19.95 26.40
C LEU A 283 3.52 -20.04 27.88
N LEU A 284 3.20 -21.25 28.39
CA LEU A 284 2.96 -21.50 29.83
C LEU A 284 4.23 -21.26 30.63
N SER A 285 5.39 -21.68 30.11
CA SER A 285 6.69 -21.40 30.76
C SER A 285 6.93 -19.89 30.88
N TRP A 286 6.55 -19.10 29.86
CA TRP A 286 6.57 -17.64 29.94
C TRP A 286 5.52 -17.10 30.93
N TYR A 287 4.32 -17.69 30.96
CA TYR A 287 3.26 -17.33 31.91
C TYR A 287 3.72 -17.43 33.35
N GLU A 288 4.51 -18.44 33.69
CA GLU A 288 5.01 -18.66 35.06
C GLU A 288 5.94 -17.53 35.54
N VAL A 289 6.73 -16.93 34.64
CA VAL A 289 7.74 -15.92 35.00
C VAL A 289 7.28 -14.46 34.74
N THR A 290 6.24 -14.27 33.95
CA THR A 290 5.72 -12.91 33.72
C THR A 290 4.96 -12.39 34.95
N PRO A 291 5.12 -11.10 35.33
CA PRO A 291 4.30 -10.49 36.39
C PRO A 291 2.87 -10.16 35.95
N TYR A 292 2.55 -10.31 34.69
CA TYR A 292 1.25 -9.93 34.09
C TYR A 292 0.49 -11.18 33.67
N LYS A 293 -0.33 -11.69 34.60
CA LYS A 293 -1.02 -13.00 34.48
C LYS A 293 -2.55 -12.90 34.37
N LYS A 294 -3.12 -11.69 34.42
CA LYS A 294 -4.58 -11.52 34.28
C LYS A 294 -5.02 -11.87 32.86
N PRO A 295 -6.20 -12.45 32.67
CA PRO A 295 -6.74 -12.74 31.33
C PRO A 295 -6.69 -11.53 30.39
N SER A 296 -6.96 -10.32 30.91
CA SER A 296 -6.94 -9.07 30.15
C SER A 296 -5.56 -8.49 29.91
N ASP A 297 -4.49 -9.05 30.51
CA ASP A 297 -3.13 -8.56 30.30
C ASP A 297 -2.60 -9.01 28.94
N TYR A 298 -1.76 -8.17 28.33
CA TYR A 298 -1.04 -8.57 27.14
C TYR A 298 -0.02 -9.66 27.46
N VAL A 299 0.05 -10.70 26.64
CA VAL A 299 1.07 -11.77 26.77
C VAL A 299 2.46 -11.16 26.76
N TRP A 300 2.67 -10.15 25.94
CA TRP A 300 3.95 -9.43 25.79
C TRP A 300 3.89 -8.03 26.41
N ALA A 301 3.40 -7.93 27.66
CA ALA A 301 3.29 -6.66 28.35
C ALA A 301 4.66 -6.01 28.57
N THR A 302 4.70 -4.67 28.50
CA THR A 302 5.96 -3.92 28.72
C THR A 302 6.26 -3.73 30.19
N ASN A 303 7.52 -3.94 30.56
CA ASN A 303 8.10 -3.56 31.86
C ASN A 303 8.81 -2.19 31.80
N ALA A 304 8.77 -1.49 30.67
CA ALA A 304 9.52 -0.27 30.49
C ALA A 304 9.10 0.81 31.49
N ASN A 305 10.10 1.36 32.18
CA ASN A 305 9.94 2.45 33.13
C ASN A 305 10.31 3.78 32.46
N ARG A 306 9.69 4.09 31.30
CA ARG A 306 9.89 5.36 30.58
C ARG A 306 8.75 6.31 30.85
N ALA A 307 9.01 7.60 30.86
CA ALA A 307 7.97 8.63 30.91
C ALA A 307 6.91 8.36 29.82
N GLY A 308 5.63 8.26 30.23
CA GLY A 308 4.51 7.91 29.33
C GLY A 308 4.31 6.42 29.03
N ALA A 309 5.21 5.51 29.44
CA ALA A 309 4.97 4.08 29.31
C ALA A 309 3.97 3.58 30.36
N LYS A 310 2.90 2.93 29.89
CA LYS A 310 1.90 2.31 30.77
C LYS A 310 2.35 0.87 31.09
N ARG A 311 3.21 0.75 32.11
CA ARG A 311 3.77 -0.53 32.56
C ARG A 311 2.66 -1.57 32.76
N GLY A 312 2.79 -2.74 32.18
CA GLY A 312 1.81 -3.82 32.23
C GLY A 312 0.54 -3.62 31.39
N LYS A 313 0.21 -2.36 31.02
CA LYS A 313 -1.03 -2.01 30.29
C LYS A 313 -0.81 -1.84 28.78
N GLN A 314 0.39 -1.95 28.31
CA GLN A 314 0.76 -1.88 26.90
C GLN A 314 1.71 -3.01 26.53
N PRO A 315 1.63 -3.53 25.31
CA PRO A 315 2.60 -4.51 24.84
C PRO A 315 3.97 -3.87 24.57
N VAL A 316 5.01 -4.69 24.58
CA VAL A 316 6.34 -4.26 24.16
C VAL A 316 6.31 -3.83 22.67
N TRP A 317 7.21 -2.94 22.31
CA TRP A 317 7.46 -2.63 20.91
C TRP A 317 8.20 -3.80 20.24
N LEU A 318 7.49 -4.60 19.45
CA LEU A 318 8.11 -5.74 18.75
C LEU A 318 9.27 -5.34 17.84
N SER A 319 9.30 -4.11 17.34
CA SER A 319 10.46 -3.57 16.62
C SER A 319 11.69 -3.40 17.53
N ALA A 320 11.48 -3.06 18.80
CA ALA A 320 12.56 -3.00 19.78
C ALA A 320 13.04 -4.39 20.16
N VAL A 321 12.13 -5.34 20.39
CA VAL A 321 12.49 -6.75 20.64
C VAL A 321 13.35 -7.31 19.51
N MET A 322 12.94 -7.08 18.27
CA MET A 322 13.71 -7.51 17.09
C MET A 322 15.11 -6.89 17.06
N ARG A 323 15.21 -5.58 17.30
CA ARG A 323 16.47 -4.81 17.24
C ARG A 323 17.42 -5.14 18.38
N ASP A 324 16.87 -5.25 19.60
CA ASP A 324 17.69 -5.25 20.83
C ASP A 324 18.01 -6.67 21.31
N TYR A 325 17.21 -7.68 20.92
CA TYR A 325 17.37 -9.07 21.37
C TYR A 325 17.58 -10.04 20.20
N ILE A 326 16.66 -10.13 19.26
CA ILE A 326 16.66 -11.18 18.24
C ILE A 326 17.80 -10.98 17.23
N GLN A 327 17.91 -9.80 16.63
CA GLN A 327 18.96 -9.52 15.64
C GLN A 327 20.39 -9.61 16.23
N PRO A 328 20.68 -9.11 17.45
CA PRO A 328 21.99 -9.30 18.05
C PRO A 328 22.32 -10.77 18.32
N SER A 329 21.36 -11.55 18.80
CA SER A 329 21.53 -13.00 19.03
C SER A 329 21.82 -13.75 17.72
N ALA A 330 21.08 -13.45 16.67
CA ALA A 330 21.30 -14.03 15.34
C ALA A 330 22.71 -13.70 14.79
N ARG A 331 23.16 -12.46 14.94
CA ARG A 331 24.52 -12.05 14.50
C ARG A 331 25.63 -12.77 15.25
N LYS A 332 25.46 -13.00 16.56
CA LYS A 332 26.42 -13.77 17.37
C LYS A 332 26.54 -15.22 16.90
N LEU A 333 25.48 -15.76 16.31
CA LEU A 333 25.44 -17.11 15.72
C LEU A 333 25.91 -17.13 14.25
N GLY A 334 26.39 -16.02 13.71
CA GLY A 334 26.81 -15.94 12.30
C GLY A 334 25.64 -15.83 11.31
N ILE A 335 24.39 -15.65 11.76
CA ILE A 335 23.22 -15.51 10.91
C ILE A 335 23.16 -14.05 10.41
N ASN A 336 23.73 -13.78 9.24
CA ASN A 336 23.86 -12.44 8.66
C ASN A 336 22.67 -12.06 7.74
N LYS A 337 21.49 -12.60 8.02
CA LYS A 337 20.25 -12.34 7.28
C LYS A 337 19.54 -11.10 7.82
N LYS A 338 18.83 -10.39 6.96
CA LYS A 338 18.04 -9.23 7.36
C LYS A 338 16.71 -9.69 7.95
N MET A 339 16.69 -9.86 9.24
CA MET A 339 15.54 -10.39 9.96
C MET A 339 14.50 -9.32 10.31
N SER A 340 13.25 -9.73 10.27
CA SER A 340 12.07 -9.01 10.74
C SER A 340 11.00 -10.03 11.16
N TRP A 341 9.94 -9.60 11.84
CA TRP A 341 8.81 -10.48 12.16
C TRP A 341 8.19 -11.12 10.90
N HIS A 342 8.20 -10.42 9.78
CA HIS A 342 7.77 -10.99 8.50
C HIS A 342 8.71 -12.06 7.94
N THR A 343 9.97 -12.06 8.36
CA THR A 343 10.93 -13.11 7.98
C THR A 343 10.46 -14.48 8.49
N PHE A 344 10.00 -14.57 9.73
CA PHE A 344 9.45 -15.80 10.31
C PHE A 344 8.24 -16.30 9.51
N ARG A 345 7.31 -15.40 9.20
CA ARG A 345 6.15 -15.74 8.38
C ARG A 345 6.53 -16.18 6.94
N HIS A 346 7.55 -15.57 6.33
CA HIS A 346 8.07 -16.02 5.04
C HIS A 346 8.75 -17.38 5.14
N THR A 347 9.51 -17.61 6.19
CA THR A 347 10.14 -18.91 6.48
C THR A 347 9.07 -19.99 6.63
N PHE A 348 8.07 -19.76 7.47
CA PHE A 348 6.94 -20.69 7.64
C PHE A 348 6.24 -21.04 6.32
N SER A 349 5.90 -20.02 5.53
CA SER A 349 5.31 -20.22 4.21
C SER A 349 6.19 -21.07 3.29
N THR A 350 7.51 -20.86 3.33
CA THR A 350 8.47 -21.62 2.51
C THR A 350 8.59 -23.06 2.98
N LEU A 351 8.60 -23.31 4.29
CA LEU A 351 8.66 -24.64 4.86
C LEU A 351 7.40 -25.46 4.57
N LEU A 352 6.21 -24.88 4.72
CA LEU A 352 4.95 -25.54 4.36
C LEU A 352 4.96 -25.98 2.90
N LYS A 353 5.43 -25.11 2.01
CA LYS A 353 5.60 -25.46 0.60
C LYS A 353 6.65 -26.56 0.42
N GLY A 354 7.76 -26.49 1.18
CA GLY A 354 8.82 -27.48 1.15
C GLY A 354 8.30 -28.86 1.48
N ASN A 355 7.39 -28.96 2.43
CA ASN A 355 6.71 -30.19 2.85
C ASN A 355 5.63 -30.65 1.87
N GLY A 356 5.31 -29.88 0.82
CA GLY A 356 4.31 -30.28 -0.18
C GLY A 356 2.87 -29.99 0.21
N GLU A 357 2.67 -29.14 1.22
CA GLU A 357 1.33 -28.76 1.68
C GLU A 357 0.51 -28.07 0.60
N ASP A 358 -0.79 -28.37 0.58
CA ASP A 358 -1.73 -27.77 -0.37
C ASP A 358 -1.80 -26.26 -0.22
N VAL A 359 -1.89 -25.54 -1.36
CA VAL A 359 -1.93 -24.08 -1.38
C VAL A 359 -3.09 -23.52 -0.55
N LYS A 360 -4.22 -24.26 -0.50
CA LYS A 360 -5.40 -23.84 0.27
C LYS A 360 -5.15 -23.96 1.76
N VAL A 361 -4.52 -25.05 2.20
CA VAL A 361 -4.11 -25.25 3.60
C VAL A 361 -3.16 -24.15 4.03
N VAL A 362 -2.16 -23.86 3.21
CA VAL A 362 -1.19 -22.76 3.50
C VAL A 362 -1.87 -21.40 3.51
N GLN A 363 -2.81 -21.15 2.60
CA GLN A 363 -3.61 -19.92 2.60
C GLN A 363 -4.37 -19.74 3.91
N GLU A 364 -4.98 -20.79 4.41
CA GLU A 364 -5.77 -20.77 5.64
C GLU A 364 -4.90 -20.63 6.89
N LEU A 365 -3.80 -21.37 7.01
CA LEU A 365 -2.84 -21.24 8.10
C LEU A 365 -2.24 -19.84 8.17
N LEU A 366 -1.86 -19.26 7.01
CA LEU A 366 -1.36 -17.91 6.94
C LEU A 366 -2.48 -16.84 7.03
N ARG A 367 -3.73 -17.24 7.00
CA ARG A 367 -4.90 -16.33 7.01
C ARG A 367 -4.79 -15.25 5.93
N HIS A 368 -4.41 -15.67 4.72
CA HIS A 368 -4.38 -14.80 3.55
C HIS A 368 -5.77 -14.62 2.97
N SER A 369 -6.15 -13.37 2.68
CA SER A 369 -7.45 -13.06 2.09
C SER A 369 -7.61 -13.56 0.65
N THR A 370 -6.50 -13.78 -0.06
CA THR A 370 -6.50 -14.27 -1.44
C THR A 370 -5.41 -15.32 -1.67
N ALA A 371 -5.68 -16.30 -2.54
CA ALA A 371 -4.69 -17.29 -2.98
C ALA A 371 -3.48 -16.62 -3.67
N LYS A 372 -3.69 -15.50 -4.36
CA LYS A 372 -2.61 -14.72 -4.97
C LYS A 372 -1.56 -14.29 -3.96
N MET A 373 -1.96 -13.85 -2.77
CA MET A 373 -1.00 -13.49 -1.70
C MET A 373 -0.14 -14.68 -1.27
N THR A 374 -0.73 -15.87 -1.22
CA THR A 374 -0.02 -17.10 -0.93
C THR A 374 0.95 -17.41 -2.07
N LEU A 375 0.50 -17.42 -3.31
CA LEU A 375 1.32 -17.68 -4.49
C LEU A 375 2.46 -16.68 -4.66
N ASP A 376 2.22 -15.39 -4.45
CA ASP A 376 3.26 -14.33 -4.51
C ASP A 376 4.35 -14.52 -3.42
N THR A 377 3.99 -15.13 -2.29
CA THR A 377 4.95 -15.51 -1.24
C THR A 377 5.72 -16.79 -1.62
N TYR A 378 5.14 -17.65 -2.46
CA TYR A 378 5.70 -18.91 -2.97
C TYR A 378 6.75 -18.77 -4.07
N THR A 379 7.13 -17.58 -4.49
CA THR A 379 7.99 -17.33 -5.66
C THR A 379 9.38 -18.00 -5.60
N GLN A 380 9.74 -18.61 -4.47
CA GLN A 380 11.02 -19.30 -4.27
C GLN A 380 10.83 -20.82 -4.10
N ALA A 381 10.34 -21.50 -5.14
CA ALA A 381 10.47 -22.95 -5.16
C ALA A 381 11.95 -23.33 -5.17
N LEU A 382 12.41 -24.01 -4.15
CA LEU A 382 13.77 -24.51 -4.06
C LEU A 382 14.08 -25.40 -5.27
N SER A 383 15.26 -25.24 -5.87
CA SER A 383 15.67 -26.00 -7.06
C SER A 383 15.54 -27.54 -6.90
N PRO A 384 15.79 -28.15 -5.72
CA PRO A 384 15.56 -29.57 -5.49
C PRO A 384 14.10 -30.00 -5.68
N GLN A 385 13.14 -29.15 -5.23
CA GLN A 385 11.69 -29.47 -5.34
C GLN A 385 11.19 -29.40 -6.78
N LYS A 386 11.70 -28.46 -7.59
CA LYS A 386 11.40 -28.39 -9.02
C LYS A 386 11.88 -29.64 -9.73
N ARG A 387 13.11 -30.11 -9.40
CA ARG A 387 13.69 -31.33 -9.95
C ARG A 387 12.89 -32.58 -9.53
N ALA A 388 12.51 -32.68 -8.25
CA ALA A 388 11.71 -33.77 -7.74
C ALA A 388 10.33 -33.85 -8.41
N ALA A 389 9.64 -32.70 -8.59
CA ALA A 389 8.37 -32.62 -9.31
C ALA A 389 8.52 -33.03 -10.77
N GLN A 390 9.57 -32.57 -11.45
CA GLN A 390 9.88 -32.95 -12.82
C GLN A 390 10.15 -34.46 -12.93
N SER A 391 10.94 -35.01 -12.00
CA SER A 391 11.27 -36.46 -11.96
C SER A 391 10.02 -37.32 -11.76
N LYS A 392 9.05 -36.88 -10.92
CA LYS A 392 7.75 -37.57 -10.78
C LYS A 392 7.01 -37.65 -12.11
N VAL A 393 6.90 -36.54 -12.84
CA VAL A 393 6.22 -36.49 -14.13
C VAL A 393 6.97 -37.33 -15.16
N VAL A 394 8.31 -37.23 -15.22
CA VAL A 394 9.14 -38.07 -16.08
C VAL A 394 8.93 -39.55 -15.77
N GLY A 395 8.86 -39.92 -14.49
CA GLY A 395 8.57 -41.29 -14.07
C GLY A 395 7.19 -41.81 -14.49
N MET A 396 6.18 -40.91 -14.57
CA MET A 396 4.84 -41.27 -15.07
C MET A 396 4.81 -41.47 -16.59
N ILE A 397 5.58 -40.65 -17.31
CA ILE A 397 5.62 -40.67 -18.78
C ILE A 397 6.51 -41.79 -19.29
N ARG A 398 7.55 -42.15 -18.54
CA ARG A 398 8.48 -43.24 -18.90
C ARG A 398 7.76 -44.57 -18.71
N SER A 399 7.26 -45.15 -19.81
CA SER A 399 6.88 -46.56 -19.84
C SER A 399 8.07 -47.37 -19.37
N LYS A 400 7.86 -48.38 -18.51
CA LYS A 400 8.95 -49.28 -18.06
C LYS A 400 9.69 -49.80 -19.31
N PRO A 401 10.99 -49.58 -19.46
CA PRO A 401 11.70 -50.17 -20.57
C PRO A 401 11.77 -51.69 -20.38
N SER A 402 11.20 -52.43 -21.28
CA SER A 402 11.39 -53.88 -21.34
C SER A 402 12.69 -54.18 -22.15
N CYS A 403 13.79 -53.52 -21.84
CA CYS A 403 15.14 -53.89 -22.33
C CYS A 403 16.20 -52.98 -21.71
N THR A 404 17.29 -53.59 -21.33
CA THR A 404 18.49 -52.95 -20.79
C THR A 404 19.15 -52.07 -21.88
N VAL A 405 18.91 -50.76 -21.81
CA VAL A 405 19.65 -49.81 -22.65
C VAL A 405 20.95 -49.49 -21.93
N VAL A 406 22.04 -50.01 -22.45
CA VAL A 406 23.41 -49.63 -22.10
C VAL A 406 23.59 -48.17 -22.60
N VAL A 407 23.67 -47.24 -21.68
CA VAL A 407 23.98 -45.84 -21.99
C VAL A 407 25.49 -45.73 -22.20
N PRO A 408 25.98 -45.33 -23.38
CA PRO A 408 27.40 -45.06 -23.55
C PRO A 408 27.81 -43.90 -22.64
N ARG A 409 28.90 -44.08 -21.88
CA ARG A 409 29.55 -42.96 -21.19
C ARG A 409 30.11 -42.01 -22.23
N VAL A 410 29.51 -40.87 -22.39
CA VAL A 410 30.09 -39.75 -23.12
C VAL A 410 31.12 -39.09 -22.21
N SER A 411 32.39 -39.45 -22.42
CA SER A 411 33.52 -38.69 -21.90
C SER A 411 33.74 -37.53 -22.92
N GLY A 412 33.29 -36.35 -22.52
CA GLY A 412 33.48 -35.14 -23.33
C GLY A 412 33.05 -33.93 -22.55
N GLU A 413 34.04 -33.18 -22.08
CA GLU A 413 33.86 -31.83 -21.54
C GLU A 413 33.23 -30.93 -22.60
N ILE A 414 32.12 -30.31 -22.29
CA ILE A 414 31.54 -29.26 -23.13
C ILE A 414 32.29 -27.96 -22.80
N PRO A 415 32.96 -27.32 -23.77
CA PRO A 415 33.60 -26.02 -23.49
C PRO A 415 32.55 -24.97 -23.25
N VAL A 416 32.65 -24.31 -22.09
CA VAL A 416 31.88 -23.11 -21.76
C VAL A 416 32.57 -21.94 -22.46
N THR A 417 32.00 -21.42 -23.53
CA THR A 417 32.38 -20.12 -24.09
C THR A 417 31.71 -19.02 -23.27
N HIS A 418 32.52 -18.03 -22.92
CA HIS A 418 32.21 -16.84 -22.13
C HIS A 418 31.17 -15.92 -22.77
#